data_b7e3538180a5bcf627115a9b225e4a33
#
_entry.id   b7e3538180a5bcf627115a9b225e4a33
#
_cell.length_a   1.000
_cell.length_b   1.000
_cell.length_c   1.000
_cell.angle_alpha   90.00
_cell.angle_beta   90.00
_cell.angle_gamma   90.00
#
_symmetry.space_group_name_H-M   'P 1'
#
loop_
_entity.id
_entity.type
_entity.pdbx_description
1 polymer ?
#
loop_
_entity_poly.entity_id
_entity_poly.type
_entity_poly.pdbx_seq_one_letter_code
_entity_poly.pdbx_strand_id
1 'polypeptide(L)'
;MVNAQSGTNSPYSQYGLGVLSDQTSGFNRGMNGVGLGFHEHNQVNYLNPASYSAIDSMTFILDAGISGQVTNFNENGVKKNANNSNLEYVVGGFRLLRHVGMSFGIIPFTNVGYDYSTSGYVNKEDKDVTYSNTYSGEGGLHQVYLGAGWSPVKGLAVGANIGYLWGSINKTVQNAYSNSYYKSLYRTYGTSVHNYKLDLGIQYTQKISKKDELTLGLTYTPGHNLHADADMNIISSNAQTSTSDTLAFSINNAYELPTMIGAGLMWNHNHQWKVGFDYTLQKWGSLGYPTYDAKNNEAWALRDGIYMDRSKFNLGFQYCYAENGRASFLKRVHYRAGVSYATPYYKVNGVDGPKEISVSAGFGIPIMNGYNNRSQLNISGQWVKSSAKDLIKENSFRINIGFTFNEDWFKKWKMQ
;
A
#
# COMPACT_ATOMS: atom_id res chain seq x y z
N MET A 1 21.20 10.43 14.76
CA MET A 1 19.72 10.40 14.65
C MET A 1 19.40 9.46 13.51
N VAL A 2 18.71 8.37 13.78
CA VAL A 2 18.17 7.50 12.71
C VAL A 2 16.94 8.26 12.20
N ASN A 3 17.07 8.94 11.07
CA ASN A 3 15.91 9.44 10.36
C ASN A 3 15.13 8.20 9.90
N ALA A 4 13.92 8.02 10.42
CA ALA A 4 13.00 7.04 9.88
C ALA A 4 12.74 7.44 8.43
N GLN A 5 13.37 6.71 7.50
CA GLN A 5 13.21 6.95 6.07
C GLN A 5 11.76 6.61 5.73
N SER A 6 11.02 7.55 5.13
CA SER A 6 9.65 7.30 4.69
C SER A 6 9.64 6.16 3.66
N GLY A 7 8.58 5.36 3.63
CA GLY A 7 8.46 4.19 2.73
C GLY A 7 8.44 4.52 1.23
N THR A 8 8.61 5.78 0.85
CA THR A 8 8.66 6.25 -0.54
C THR A 8 9.53 7.50 -0.68
N ASN A 9 10.06 7.73 -1.89
CA ASN A 9 10.70 8.99 -2.29
C ASN A 9 9.97 9.63 -3.49
N SER A 10 8.75 9.19 -3.77
CA SER A 10 7.98 9.65 -4.92
C SER A 10 7.45 11.06 -4.72
N PRO A 11 7.76 12.03 -5.62
CA PRO A 11 7.11 13.34 -5.65
C PRO A 11 5.59 13.25 -5.73
N TYR A 12 5.06 12.15 -6.24
CA TYR A 12 3.62 11.92 -6.30
C TYR A 12 2.97 11.68 -4.93
N SER A 13 3.76 11.37 -3.90
CA SER A 13 3.25 11.23 -2.53
C SER A 13 2.77 12.56 -1.91
N GLN A 14 3.00 13.68 -2.59
CA GLN A 14 2.44 14.98 -2.19
C GLN A 14 0.92 15.09 -2.43
N TYR A 15 0.36 14.25 -3.29
CA TYR A 15 -1.06 14.32 -3.64
C TYR A 15 -1.90 13.34 -2.82
N GLY A 16 -3.15 13.73 -2.55
CA GLY A 16 -4.06 12.93 -1.76
C GLY A 16 -3.52 12.59 -0.37
N LEU A 17 -3.76 11.37 0.05
CA LEU A 17 -3.23 10.81 1.30
C LEU A 17 -1.83 10.17 1.14
N GLY A 18 -1.14 10.40 0.02
CA GLY A 18 0.16 9.83 -0.29
C GLY A 18 0.08 8.63 -1.26
N VAL A 19 1.18 7.91 -1.41
CA VAL A 19 1.22 6.68 -2.21
C VAL A 19 0.55 5.56 -1.43
N LEU A 20 -0.46 4.92 -2.03
CA LEU A 20 -1.15 3.78 -1.43
C LEU A 20 -0.20 2.58 -1.35
N SER A 21 -0.09 1.98 -0.17
CA SER A 21 0.74 0.80 0.03
C SER A 21 0.13 -0.44 -0.60
N ASP A 22 0.98 -1.33 -1.12
CA ASP A 22 0.56 -2.67 -1.51
C ASP A 22 0.26 -3.48 -0.25
N GLN A 23 -1.02 -3.66 0.06
CA GLN A 23 -1.46 -4.41 1.25
C GLN A 23 -1.37 -5.92 1.01
N THR A 24 -0.15 -6.43 0.81
CA THR A 24 0.12 -7.82 0.43
C THR A 24 1.23 -8.43 1.28
N SER A 25 1.11 -9.70 1.63
CA SER A 25 2.16 -10.47 2.31
C SER A 25 3.20 -11.04 1.33
N GLY A 26 4.25 -11.66 1.84
CA GLY A 26 5.38 -12.11 1.03
C GLY A 26 5.01 -13.09 -0.07
N PHE A 27 4.01 -13.94 0.16
CA PHE A 27 3.64 -14.94 -0.84
C PHE A 27 2.92 -14.32 -2.05
N ASN A 28 2.02 -13.36 -1.86
CA ASN A 28 1.33 -12.74 -2.99
C ASN A 28 2.10 -11.61 -3.67
N ARG A 29 3.16 -11.07 -3.07
CA ARG A 29 4.04 -10.09 -3.75
C ARG A 29 4.70 -10.66 -4.99
N GLY A 30 5.11 -11.94 -4.96
CA GLY A 30 5.62 -12.65 -6.13
C GLY A 30 4.60 -12.78 -7.27
N MET A 31 3.30 -12.73 -6.95
CA MET A 31 2.17 -12.73 -7.88
C MET A 31 1.56 -11.35 -8.09
N ASN A 32 2.32 -10.30 -7.81
CA ASN A 32 1.93 -8.91 -7.95
C ASN A 32 0.64 -8.51 -7.21
N GLY A 33 0.40 -9.13 -6.05
CA GLY A 33 -0.70 -8.80 -5.15
C GLY A 33 -2.00 -9.55 -5.38
N VAL A 34 -2.01 -10.60 -6.18
CA VAL A 34 -3.19 -11.48 -6.29
C VAL A 34 -3.45 -12.20 -4.97
N GLY A 35 -4.68 -12.14 -4.46
CA GLY A 35 -5.00 -12.73 -3.17
C GLY A 35 -6.49 -12.82 -2.82
N LEU A 36 -7.40 -12.12 -3.52
CA LEU A 36 -8.81 -12.08 -3.13
C LEU A 36 -9.49 -13.46 -3.14
N GLY A 37 -9.12 -14.30 -4.12
CA GLY A 37 -9.57 -15.69 -4.20
C GLY A 37 -8.61 -16.70 -3.55
N PHE A 38 -7.52 -16.27 -2.90
CA PHE A 38 -6.51 -17.16 -2.35
C PHE A 38 -6.95 -17.73 -0.99
N HIS A 39 -7.21 -19.04 -0.92
CA HIS A 39 -7.72 -19.75 0.25
C HIS A 39 -6.76 -20.88 0.64
N GLU A 40 -5.68 -20.53 1.37
CA GLU A 40 -4.60 -21.47 1.72
C GLU A 40 -4.48 -21.67 3.23
N HIS A 41 -4.03 -22.86 3.62
CA HIS A 41 -3.99 -23.27 5.01
C HIS A 41 -2.72 -22.84 5.77
N ASN A 42 -1.65 -22.51 5.05
CA ASN A 42 -0.32 -22.27 5.59
C ASN A 42 0.19 -20.81 5.40
N GLN A 43 -0.71 -19.89 5.02
CA GLN A 43 -0.41 -18.49 4.77
C GLN A 43 -1.46 -17.58 5.43
N VAL A 44 -1.05 -16.38 5.82
CA VAL A 44 -1.98 -15.34 6.26
C VAL A 44 -2.27 -14.42 5.07
N ASN A 45 -3.50 -14.44 4.59
CA ASN A 45 -3.97 -13.60 3.49
C ASN A 45 -4.95 -12.54 4.00
N TYR A 46 -4.45 -11.39 4.41
CA TYR A 46 -5.28 -10.32 4.95
C TYR A 46 -5.99 -9.47 3.89
N LEU A 47 -5.76 -9.72 2.59
CA LEU A 47 -6.53 -9.11 1.50
C LEU A 47 -8.01 -9.53 1.52
N ASN A 48 -8.29 -10.77 1.95
CA ASN A 48 -9.65 -11.26 2.12
C ASN A 48 -9.76 -12.03 3.45
N PRO A 49 -10.41 -11.46 4.48
CA PRO A 49 -10.48 -12.08 5.81
C PRO A 49 -11.21 -13.42 5.86
N ALA A 50 -12.04 -13.76 4.86
CA ALA A 50 -12.65 -15.08 4.76
C ALA A 50 -11.61 -16.21 4.69
N SER A 51 -10.42 -15.93 4.14
CA SER A 51 -9.33 -16.90 3.98
C SER A 51 -8.76 -17.41 5.31
N TYR A 52 -8.95 -16.71 6.42
CA TYR A 52 -8.45 -17.15 7.73
C TYR A 52 -9.08 -18.48 8.19
N SER A 53 -10.29 -18.77 7.73
CA SER A 53 -10.96 -20.04 8.01
C SER A 53 -10.21 -21.27 7.47
N ALA A 54 -9.30 -21.08 6.51
CA ALA A 54 -8.45 -22.13 5.95
C ALA A 54 -7.27 -22.53 6.85
N ILE A 55 -6.81 -21.64 7.74
CA ILE A 55 -5.60 -21.86 8.56
C ILE A 55 -5.69 -23.21 9.28
N ASP A 56 -4.61 -23.98 9.24
CA ASP A 56 -4.51 -25.31 9.87
C ASP A 56 -4.74 -25.26 11.37
N SER A 57 -5.28 -26.37 11.90
CA SER A 57 -5.46 -26.52 13.36
C SER A 57 -4.12 -26.72 14.06
N MET A 58 -4.03 -26.25 15.31
CA MET A 58 -2.85 -26.32 16.18
C MET A 58 -1.58 -25.72 15.57
N THR A 59 -1.73 -24.72 14.72
CA THR A 59 -0.63 -23.96 14.13
C THR A 59 -0.73 -22.47 14.47
N PHE A 60 0.41 -21.85 14.57
CA PHE A 60 0.56 -20.41 14.65
C PHE A 60 1.45 -19.95 13.50
N ILE A 61 0.95 -18.99 12.73
CA ILE A 61 1.65 -18.40 11.62
C ILE A 61 2.06 -16.99 12.03
N LEU A 62 3.33 -16.66 11.89
CA LEU A 62 3.86 -15.29 11.96
C LEU A 62 4.52 -15.00 10.62
N ASP A 63 4.13 -13.90 9.98
CA ASP A 63 4.69 -13.49 8.70
C ASP A 63 5.11 -12.02 8.79
N ALA A 64 6.34 -11.73 8.37
CA ALA A 64 6.89 -10.39 8.33
C ALA A 64 7.63 -10.16 7.03
N GLY A 65 7.56 -8.94 6.50
CA GLY A 65 8.20 -8.61 5.24
C GLY A 65 8.85 -7.25 5.24
N ILE A 66 9.99 -7.16 4.56
CA ILE A 66 10.75 -5.96 4.30
C ILE A 66 10.95 -5.78 2.80
N SER A 67 11.16 -4.55 2.37
CA SER A 67 11.53 -4.25 0.99
C SER A 67 12.65 -3.24 0.91
N GLY A 68 13.44 -3.36 -0.17
CA GLY A 68 14.37 -2.33 -0.62
C GLY A 68 14.00 -1.91 -2.04
N GLN A 69 14.00 -0.62 -2.31
CA GLN A 69 13.59 -0.07 -3.59
C GLN A 69 14.60 0.95 -4.11
N VAL A 70 14.86 0.89 -5.42
CA VAL A 70 15.57 1.91 -6.18
C VAL A 70 14.60 2.51 -7.19
N THR A 71 14.43 3.83 -7.17
CA THR A 71 13.56 4.55 -8.09
C THR A 71 14.36 5.49 -8.97
N ASN A 72 14.16 5.38 -10.27
CA ASN A 72 14.72 6.28 -11.29
C ASN A 72 13.63 7.25 -11.74
N PHE A 73 13.83 8.54 -11.49
CA PHE A 73 12.98 9.63 -11.92
C PHE A 73 13.50 10.21 -13.23
N ASN A 74 12.58 10.54 -14.13
CA ASN A 74 12.92 11.22 -15.38
C ASN A 74 11.86 12.29 -15.68
N GLU A 75 12.31 13.55 -15.73
CA GLU A 75 11.52 14.69 -16.12
C GLU A 75 12.29 15.54 -17.14
N ASN A 76 11.73 15.73 -18.34
CA ASN A 76 12.34 16.54 -19.41
C ASN A 76 13.82 16.23 -19.68
N GLY A 77 14.20 14.95 -19.59
CA GLY A 77 15.58 14.48 -19.81
C GLY A 77 16.48 14.53 -18.57
N VAL A 78 16.06 15.20 -17.50
CA VAL A 78 16.77 15.19 -16.22
C VAL A 78 16.47 13.87 -15.49
N LYS A 79 17.52 13.16 -15.10
CA LYS A 79 17.42 11.87 -14.39
C LYS A 79 17.96 12.01 -12.98
N LYS A 80 17.22 11.48 -12.00
CA LYS A 80 17.64 11.36 -10.60
C LYS A 80 17.26 9.99 -10.08
N ASN A 81 18.02 9.50 -9.10
CA ASN A 81 17.77 8.22 -8.45
C ASN A 81 17.57 8.44 -6.97
N ALA A 82 16.69 7.64 -6.35
CA ALA A 82 16.53 7.58 -4.91
C ALA A 82 16.38 6.13 -4.46
N ASN A 83 16.86 5.85 -3.25
CA ASN A 83 16.77 4.55 -2.62
C ASN A 83 15.95 4.68 -1.35
N ASN A 84 15.14 3.68 -1.06
CA ASN A 84 14.44 3.58 0.21
C ASN A 84 14.27 2.11 0.64
N SER A 85 14.06 1.91 1.92
CA SER A 85 13.73 0.62 2.50
C SER A 85 12.49 0.76 3.38
N ASN A 86 11.68 -0.29 3.48
CA ASN A 86 10.44 -0.25 4.22
C ASN A 86 10.17 -1.57 4.94
N LEU A 87 9.57 -1.46 6.15
CA LEU A 87 8.89 -2.58 6.79
C LEU A 87 7.48 -2.67 6.18
N GLU A 88 7.21 -3.74 5.48
CA GLU A 88 6.01 -3.85 4.66
C GLU A 88 4.80 -4.39 5.43
N TYR A 89 5.03 -5.30 6.36
CA TYR A 89 3.99 -5.86 7.21
C TYR A 89 4.58 -6.73 8.32
N VAL A 90 3.83 -6.87 9.39
CA VAL A 90 4.00 -7.91 10.41
C VAL A 90 2.61 -8.42 10.75
N VAL A 91 2.33 -9.68 10.43
CA VAL A 91 1.01 -10.27 10.61
C VAL A 91 1.13 -11.65 11.25
N GLY A 92 0.13 -12.02 12.03
CA GLY A 92 0.01 -13.34 12.62
C GLY A 92 -1.36 -13.94 12.36
N GLY A 93 -1.44 -15.28 12.42
CA GLY A 93 -2.71 -15.98 12.28
C GLY A 93 -2.68 -17.34 12.93
N PHE A 94 -3.83 -17.79 13.40
CA PHE A 94 -4.03 -19.10 14.01
C PHE A 94 -5.49 -19.55 13.91
N ARG A 95 -5.71 -20.84 14.06
CA ARG A 95 -7.07 -21.35 14.14
C ARG A 95 -7.56 -21.30 15.58
N LEU A 96 -8.63 -20.55 15.83
CA LEU A 96 -9.23 -20.39 17.15
C LEU A 96 -10.18 -21.57 17.50
N LEU A 97 -11.07 -21.90 16.57
CA LEU A 97 -12.07 -22.97 16.71
C LEU A 97 -12.16 -23.80 15.43
N ARG A 98 -12.92 -24.88 15.45
CA ARG A 98 -13.21 -25.63 14.22
C ARG A 98 -13.89 -24.69 13.22
N HIS A 99 -13.29 -24.55 12.02
CA HIS A 99 -13.75 -23.67 10.95
C HIS A 99 -13.65 -22.15 11.23
N VAL A 100 -13.02 -21.73 12.33
CA VAL A 100 -12.80 -20.32 12.65
C VAL A 100 -11.30 -20.06 12.78
N GLY A 101 -10.77 -19.23 11.90
CA GLY A 101 -9.41 -18.70 11.98
C GLY A 101 -9.41 -17.23 12.38
N MET A 102 -8.34 -16.81 13.01
CA MET A 102 -8.07 -15.42 13.37
C MET A 102 -6.76 -14.95 12.79
N SER A 103 -6.70 -13.65 12.55
CA SER A 103 -5.47 -12.97 12.14
C SER A 103 -5.40 -11.59 12.78
N PHE A 104 -4.18 -11.13 13.01
CA PHE A 104 -3.87 -9.80 13.52
C PHE A 104 -2.57 -9.31 12.90
N GLY A 105 -2.36 -8.00 12.89
CA GLY A 105 -1.11 -7.48 12.38
C GLY A 105 -1.07 -5.97 12.24
N ILE A 106 0.11 -5.50 11.81
CA ILE A 106 0.40 -4.11 11.50
C ILE A 106 0.82 -4.03 10.04
N ILE A 107 0.16 -3.16 9.28
CA ILE A 107 0.40 -2.94 7.85
C ILE A 107 0.38 -1.45 7.54
N PRO A 108 1.22 -0.95 6.62
CA PRO A 108 1.10 0.41 6.13
C PRO A 108 -0.16 0.55 5.25
N PHE A 109 -0.81 1.71 5.32
CA PHE A 109 -1.93 2.06 4.45
C PHE A 109 -1.51 3.03 3.36
N THR A 110 -0.79 4.11 3.73
CA THR A 110 -0.18 5.06 2.77
C THR A 110 1.22 5.46 3.23
N ASN A 111 2.02 5.96 2.28
CA ASN A 111 3.34 6.52 2.55
C ASN A 111 3.47 7.90 1.92
N VAL A 112 4.03 8.84 2.65
CA VAL A 112 4.41 10.17 2.16
C VAL A 112 5.88 10.37 2.42
N GLY A 113 6.63 10.71 1.36
CA GLY A 113 8.06 10.99 1.47
C GLY A 113 8.56 11.58 0.17
N TYR A 114 8.95 12.84 0.22
CA TYR A 114 9.57 13.54 -0.90
C TYR A 114 10.33 14.76 -0.37
N ASP A 115 11.41 15.09 -1.06
CA ASP A 115 12.17 16.33 -0.87
C ASP A 115 12.80 16.68 -2.20
N TYR A 116 12.32 17.78 -2.82
CA TYR A 116 12.86 18.27 -4.07
C TYR A 116 12.69 19.78 -4.18
N SER A 117 13.53 20.41 -4.99
CA SER A 117 13.48 21.85 -5.24
C SER A 117 13.46 22.16 -6.73
N THR A 118 12.81 23.26 -7.06
CA THR A 118 12.82 23.87 -8.38
C THR A 118 13.35 25.29 -8.25
N SER A 119 14.13 25.75 -9.21
CA SER A 119 14.66 27.10 -9.22
C SER A 119 14.47 27.74 -10.58
N GLY A 120 14.43 29.05 -10.59
CA GLY A 120 14.29 29.84 -11.81
C GLY A 120 14.55 31.32 -11.57
N TYR A 121 14.32 32.12 -12.59
CA TYR A 121 14.41 33.60 -12.51
C TYR A 121 13.01 34.16 -12.36
N VAL A 122 12.87 35.22 -11.53
CA VAL A 122 11.61 35.98 -11.37
C VAL A 122 11.23 36.65 -12.67
N ASN A 123 12.23 37.34 -13.29
CA ASN A 123 12.11 37.86 -14.63
C ASN A 123 13.05 37.08 -15.56
N LYS A 124 12.51 36.52 -16.63
CA LYS A 124 13.28 35.72 -17.61
C LYS A 124 14.21 36.56 -18.44
N GLU A 125 13.92 37.88 -18.59
CA GLU A 125 14.71 38.81 -19.40
C GLU A 125 15.90 39.36 -18.60
N ASP A 126 15.69 39.84 -17.37
CA ASP A 126 16.74 40.48 -16.57
C ASP A 126 17.61 39.51 -15.76
N LYS A 127 17.11 38.37 -15.42
CA LYS A 127 17.81 37.31 -14.65
C LYS A 127 18.45 37.75 -13.33
N ASP A 128 18.07 38.91 -12.81
CA ASP A 128 18.69 39.51 -11.62
C ASP A 128 18.26 38.84 -10.32
N VAL A 129 17.04 38.32 -10.26
CA VAL A 129 16.49 37.69 -9.07
C VAL A 129 16.13 36.25 -9.36
N THR A 130 16.75 35.33 -8.61
CA THR A 130 16.41 33.93 -8.65
C THR A 130 15.39 33.60 -7.56
N TYR A 131 14.53 32.61 -7.82
CA TYR A 131 13.70 31.99 -6.82
C TYR A 131 14.03 30.50 -6.67
N SER A 132 13.81 29.98 -5.49
CA SER A 132 13.86 28.53 -5.18
C SER A 132 12.58 28.13 -4.48
N ASN A 133 11.91 27.13 -5.02
CA ASN A 133 10.76 26.49 -4.39
C ASN A 133 11.19 25.12 -3.90
N THR A 134 11.14 24.89 -2.60
CA THR A 134 11.43 23.60 -1.99
C THR A 134 10.12 22.97 -1.53
N TYR A 135 9.94 21.72 -1.92
CA TYR A 135 8.79 20.89 -1.60
C TYR A 135 9.27 19.70 -0.80
N SER A 136 8.75 19.54 0.41
CA SER A 136 9.05 18.41 1.26
C SER A 136 7.77 17.84 1.89
N GLY A 137 7.78 16.58 2.18
CA GLY A 137 6.66 15.91 2.86
C GLY A 137 7.11 14.62 3.47
N GLU A 138 6.50 14.29 4.60
CA GLU A 138 6.79 13.08 5.36
C GLU A 138 5.54 12.54 6.05
N GLY A 139 5.59 11.27 6.44
CA GLY A 139 4.55 10.61 7.20
C GLY A 139 3.84 9.52 6.40
N GLY A 140 2.56 9.34 6.68
CA GLY A 140 1.71 8.31 6.10
C GLY A 140 0.81 7.67 7.15
N LEU A 141 -0.04 6.78 6.69
CA LEU A 141 -1.03 6.11 7.52
C LEU A 141 -0.68 4.63 7.70
N HIS A 142 -0.86 4.14 8.91
CA HIS A 142 -0.65 2.75 9.30
C HIS A 142 -1.94 2.17 9.85
N GLN A 143 -2.07 0.85 9.79
CA GLN A 143 -3.22 0.12 10.29
C GLN A 143 -2.75 -1.03 11.18
N VAL A 144 -3.28 -1.12 12.40
CA VAL A 144 -3.31 -2.37 13.16
C VAL A 144 -4.69 -3.00 12.98
N TYR A 145 -4.75 -4.30 12.79
CA TYR A 145 -6.03 -4.98 12.60
C TYR A 145 -6.12 -6.27 13.42
N LEU A 146 -7.34 -6.62 13.73
CA LEU A 146 -7.75 -7.93 14.24
C LEU A 146 -8.87 -8.43 13.34
N GLY A 147 -8.76 -9.67 12.87
CA GLY A 147 -9.73 -10.26 11.96
C GLY A 147 -10.09 -11.70 12.31
N ALA A 148 -11.25 -12.10 11.83
CA ALA A 148 -11.74 -13.47 11.95
C ALA A 148 -12.37 -13.92 10.62
N GLY A 149 -12.15 -15.19 10.29
CA GLY A 149 -12.77 -15.87 9.16
C GLY A 149 -13.45 -17.14 9.62
N TRP A 150 -14.64 -17.38 9.14
CA TRP A 150 -15.48 -18.53 9.48
C TRP A 150 -16.00 -19.23 8.22
N SER A 151 -15.91 -20.56 8.20
CA SER A 151 -16.49 -21.39 7.16
C SER A 151 -17.75 -22.10 7.68
N PRO A 152 -18.96 -21.51 7.50
CA PRO A 152 -20.21 -22.07 8.02
C PRO A 152 -20.59 -23.37 7.35
N VAL A 153 -20.35 -23.48 6.06
CA VAL A 153 -20.62 -24.65 5.25
C VAL A 153 -19.45 -24.94 4.31
N LYS A 154 -19.36 -26.16 3.84
CA LYS A 154 -18.28 -26.58 2.94
C LYS A 154 -18.23 -25.69 1.69
N GLY A 155 -17.08 -25.13 1.41
CA GLY A 155 -16.82 -24.28 0.26
C GLY A 155 -17.13 -22.81 0.48
N LEU A 156 -17.96 -22.42 1.46
CA LEU A 156 -18.26 -21.03 1.76
C LEU A 156 -17.47 -20.56 2.99
N ALA A 157 -16.80 -19.43 2.87
CA ALA A 157 -16.15 -18.76 3.96
C ALA A 157 -16.53 -17.27 3.98
N VAL A 158 -16.70 -16.72 5.18
CA VAL A 158 -16.96 -15.29 5.42
C VAL A 158 -15.99 -14.78 6.46
N GLY A 159 -15.68 -13.52 6.42
CA GLY A 159 -14.75 -12.93 7.39
C GLY A 159 -14.84 -11.43 7.48
N ALA A 160 -14.26 -10.90 8.54
CA ALA A 160 -14.15 -9.47 8.77
C ALA A 160 -12.82 -9.14 9.45
N ASN A 161 -12.26 -7.99 9.08
CA ASN A 161 -11.19 -7.30 9.82
C ASN A 161 -11.75 -6.01 10.40
N ILE A 162 -11.48 -5.76 11.67
CA ILE A 162 -11.59 -4.45 12.26
C ILE A 162 -10.19 -3.92 12.48
N GLY A 163 -9.90 -2.75 11.95
CA GLY A 163 -8.62 -2.10 12.04
C GLY A 163 -8.71 -0.72 12.71
N TYR A 164 -7.62 -0.31 13.33
CA TYR A 164 -7.39 1.06 13.75
C TYR A 164 -6.37 1.68 12.81
N LEU A 165 -6.80 2.73 12.11
CA LEU A 165 -6.00 3.51 11.17
C LEU A 165 -5.44 4.73 11.90
N TRP A 166 -4.12 4.93 11.85
CA TRP A 166 -3.48 6.07 12.49
C TRP A 166 -2.29 6.58 11.69
N GLY A 167 -1.92 7.83 11.93
CA GLY A 167 -0.73 8.45 11.38
C GLY A 167 -0.90 9.94 11.16
N SER A 168 0.17 10.59 10.75
CA SER A 168 0.20 12.00 10.38
C SER A 168 0.84 12.19 9.03
N ILE A 169 0.41 13.24 8.33
CA ILE A 169 0.95 13.65 7.05
C ILE A 169 1.30 15.13 7.17
N ASN A 170 2.58 15.45 7.01
CA ASN A 170 3.09 16.81 7.02
C ASN A 170 3.69 17.14 5.65
N LYS A 171 3.29 18.26 5.07
CA LYS A 171 3.78 18.75 3.78
C LYS A 171 4.20 20.19 3.92
N THR A 172 5.31 20.56 3.29
CA THR A 172 5.86 21.91 3.35
C THR A 172 6.20 22.41 1.96
N VAL A 173 5.89 23.66 1.69
CA VAL A 173 6.28 24.37 0.49
C VAL A 173 6.96 25.67 0.91
N GLN A 174 8.24 25.80 0.61
CA GLN A 174 9.02 27.00 0.88
C GLN A 174 9.36 27.71 -0.43
N ASN A 175 9.04 29.00 -0.50
CA ASN A 175 9.46 29.86 -1.59
C ASN A 175 10.51 30.86 -1.05
N ALA A 176 11.70 30.84 -1.60
CA ALA A 176 12.80 31.74 -1.24
C ALA A 176 13.29 32.51 -2.48
N TYR A 177 13.77 33.73 -2.26
CA TYR A 177 14.26 34.59 -3.32
C TYR A 177 15.70 35.07 -3.00
N SER A 178 16.52 35.27 -4.03
CA SER A 178 17.90 35.81 -3.87
C SER A 178 17.92 37.25 -3.44
N ASN A 179 16.85 38.00 -3.64
CA ASN A 179 16.73 39.40 -3.28
C ASN A 179 15.79 39.55 -2.07
N SER A 180 16.29 40.23 -1.03
CA SER A 180 15.60 40.47 0.24
C SER A 180 14.36 41.38 0.16
N TYR A 181 14.15 42.08 -0.96
CA TYR A 181 12.92 42.84 -1.21
C TYR A 181 11.71 41.98 -1.42
N TYR A 182 11.91 40.71 -1.84
CA TYR A 182 10.82 39.76 -1.99
C TYR A 182 10.57 39.02 -0.67
N LYS A 183 9.30 38.92 -0.28
CA LYS A 183 8.91 38.13 0.89
C LYS A 183 9.03 36.64 0.60
N SER A 184 9.71 35.93 1.45
CA SER A 184 9.72 34.47 1.43
C SER A 184 8.41 33.93 2.01
N LEU A 185 7.87 32.84 1.40
CA LEU A 185 6.67 32.19 1.85
C LEU A 185 7.00 30.76 2.32
N TYR A 186 6.48 30.42 3.47
CA TYR A 186 6.58 29.09 4.04
C TYR A 186 5.18 28.59 4.34
N ARG A 187 4.72 27.56 3.62
CA ARG A 187 3.40 26.96 3.78
C ARG A 187 3.56 25.55 4.32
N THR A 188 2.86 25.25 5.40
CA THR A 188 2.78 23.92 5.98
C THR A 188 1.35 23.40 5.90
N TYR A 189 1.22 22.13 5.57
CA TYR A 189 -0.02 21.42 5.55
C TYR A 189 0.11 20.22 6.49
N GLY A 190 -0.80 20.09 7.45
CA GLY A 190 -0.81 19.04 8.43
C GLY A 190 -2.14 18.32 8.49
N THR A 191 -2.12 17.02 8.72
CA THR A 191 -3.28 16.24 9.12
C THR A 191 -2.86 15.10 10.00
N SER A 192 -3.72 14.72 10.94
CA SER A 192 -3.55 13.57 11.81
C SER A 192 -4.81 12.72 11.76
N VAL A 193 -4.65 11.44 11.48
CA VAL A 193 -5.75 10.49 11.34
C VAL A 193 -5.73 9.51 12.50
N HIS A 194 -6.88 9.34 13.14
CA HIS A 194 -7.11 8.36 14.20
C HIS A 194 -8.54 7.82 14.05
N ASN A 195 -8.73 6.76 13.27
CA ASN A 195 -10.05 6.23 12.99
C ASN A 195 -10.03 4.71 12.78
N TYR A 196 -11.21 4.11 12.65
CA TYR A 196 -11.33 2.68 12.35
C TYR A 196 -11.31 2.41 10.84
N LYS A 197 -11.09 1.17 10.47
CA LYS A 197 -11.30 0.62 9.13
C LYS A 197 -11.92 -0.76 9.25
N LEU A 198 -12.96 -1.01 8.48
CA LEU A 198 -13.66 -2.30 8.44
C LEU A 198 -13.50 -2.92 7.07
N ASP A 199 -13.00 -4.18 7.02
CA ASP A 199 -12.92 -4.96 5.79
C ASP A 199 -13.76 -6.22 5.93
N LEU A 200 -14.70 -6.43 5.03
CA LEU A 200 -15.53 -7.62 4.94
C LEU A 200 -15.08 -8.50 3.78
N GLY A 201 -15.14 -9.80 3.94
CA GLY A 201 -14.73 -10.74 2.92
C GLY A 201 -15.62 -11.96 2.82
N ILE A 202 -15.79 -12.46 1.60
CA ILE A 202 -16.49 -13.70 1.30
C ILE A 202 -15.63 -14.48 0.31
N GLN A 203 -15.54 -15.79 0.50
CA GLN A 203 -14.94 -16.71 -0.47
C GLN A 203 -15.84 -17.92 -0.69
N TYR A 204 -15.92 -18.35 -1.94
CA TYR A 204 -16.63 -19.57 -2.31
C TYR A 204 -15.74 -20.45 -3.16
N THR A 205 -15.40 -21.63 -2.63
CA THR A 205 -14.55 -22.63 -3.30
C THR A 205 -15.41 -23.77 -3.83
N GLN A 206 -15.37 -23.97 -5.12
CA GLN A 206 -16.05 -25.05 -5.82
C GLN A 206 -15.05 -26.04 -6.41
N LYS A 207 -15.18 -27.32 -6.10
CA LYS A 207 -14.47 -28.39 -6.82
C LYS A 207 -15.14 -28.64 -8.15
N ILE A 208 -14.44 -28.34 -9.24
CA ILE A 208 -14.93 -28.56 -10.62
C ILE A 208 -14.63 -30.01 -11.04
N SER A 209 -13.45 -30.49 -10.69
CA SER A 209 -13.03 -31.87 -10.95
C SER A 209 -12.26 -32.45 -9.76
N LYS A 210 -11.75 -33.69 -9.89
CA LYS A 210 -10.87 -34.30 -8.87
C LYS A 210 -9.54 -33.53 -8.70
N LYS A 211 -9.14 -32.75 -9.70
CA LYS A 211 -7.86 -32.01 -9.73
C LYS A 211 -8.04 -30.51 -9.76
N ASP A 212 -9.25 -30.02 -10.06
CA ASP A 212 -9.50 -28.60 -10.29
C ASP A 212 -10.43 -28.02 -9.23
N GLU A 213 -9.98 -26.96 -8.61
CA GLU A 213 -10.73 -26.12 -7.69
C GLU A 213 -10.77 -24.69 -8.18
N LEU A 214 -11.93 -24.04 -8.08
CA LEU A 214 -12.13 -22.64 -8.38
C LEU A 214 -12.60 -21.92 -7.13
N THR A 215 -11.92 -20.85 -6.73
CA THR A 215 -12.32 -20.01 -5.62
C THR A 215 -12.66 -18.63 -6.11
N LEU A 216 -13.88 -18.19 -5.84
CA LEU A 216 -14.34 -16.82 -6.01
C LEU A 216 -14.15 -16.07 -4.68
N GLY A 217 -13.58 -14.87 -4.74
CA GLY A 217 -13.42 -14.01 -3.57
C GLY A 217 -14.06 -12.64 -3.82
N LEU A 218 -14.78 -12.14 -2.82
CA LEU A 218 -15.34 -10.80 -2.80
C LEU A 218 -14.90 -10.10 -1.54
N THR A 219 -14.60 -8.80 -1.64
CA THR A 219 -14.28 -7.95 -0.49
C THR A 219 -15.01 -6.63 -0.57
N TYR A 220 -15.35 -6.09 0.58
CA TYR A 220 -16.02 -4.81 0.71
C TYR A 220 -15.49 -4.04 1.91
N THR A 221 -15.03 -2.80 1.68
CA THR A 221 -14.64 -1.85 2.72
C THR A 221 -15.58 -0.65 2.63
N PRO A 222 -16.44 -0.38 3.64
CA PRO A 222 -17.30 0.78 3.64
C PRO A 222 -16.47 2.07 3.77
N GLY A 223 -16.79 3.05 2.92
CA GLY A 223 -16.26 4.40 3.03
C GLY A 223 -16.90 5.14 4.21
N HIS A 224 -16.13 6.01 4.87
CA HIS A 224 -16.62 6.86 5.95
C HIS A 224 -15.68 8.03 6.21
N ASN A 225 -16.17 9.04 6.95
CA ASN A 225 -15.35 10.18 7.36
C ASN A 225 -14.28 9.76 8.36
N LEU A 226 -13.04 10.20 8.13
CA LEU A 226 -11.89 9.88 8.98
C LEU A 226 -11.79 10.76 10.24
N HIS A 227 -12.68 11.77 10.37
CA HIS A 227 -12.64 12.76 11.46
C HIS A 227 -11.26 13.42 11.61
N ALA A 228 -10.58 13.62 10.49
CA ALA A 228 -9.25 14.21 10.41
C ALA A 228 -9.35 15.62 9.84
N ASP A 229 -8.74 16.57 10.52
CA ASP A 229 -8.75 17.97 10.12
C ASP A 229 -7.62 18.24 9.12
N ALA A 230 -7.83 19.21 8.25
CA ALA A 230 -6.82 19.71 7.33
C ALA A 230 -6.35 21.08 7.78
N ASP A 231 -5.16 21.14 8.34
CA ASP A 231 -4.54 22.37 8.81
C ASP A 231 -3.60 22.95 7.76
N MET A 232 -3.62 24.26 7.59
CA MET A 232 -2.68 24.97 6.75
C MET A 232 -2.19 26.24 7.46
N ASN A 233 -0.87 26.43 7.51
CA ASN A 233 -0.26 27.67 7.98
C ASN A 233 0.56 28.30 6.85
N ILE A 234 0.43 29.61 6.68
CA ILE A 234 1.22 30.41 5.74
C ILE A 234 2.01 31.44 6.55
N ILE A 235 3.33 31.34 6.50
CA ILE A 235 4.23 32.29 7.12
C ILE A 235 4.87 33.12 5.99
N SER A 236 4.65 34.43 6.01
CA SER A 236 5.25 35.38 5.11
C SER A 236 6.35 36.14 5.83
N SER A 237 7.58 36.01 5.39
CA SER A 237 8.77 36.57 6.05
C SER A 237 9.41 37.64 5.19
N ASN A 238 9.69 38.80 5.78
CA ASN A 238 10.45 39.88 5.13
C ASN A 238 11.86 39.96 5.75
N ALA A 239 12.86 39.63 4.96
CA ALA A 239 14.24 39.58 5.41
C ALA A 239 14.83 40.98 5.72
N GLN A 240 14.32 42.07 5.12
CA GLN A 240 14.81 43.45 5.38
C GLN A 240 14.31 43.97 6.72
N THR A 241 13.03 43.73 7.04
CA THR A 241 12.42 44.26 8.27
C THR A 241 12.46 43.26 9.42
N SER A 242 12.96 42.05 9.16
CA SER A 242 12.93 40.91 10.11
C SER A 242 11.55 40.69 10.70
N THR A 243 10.48 40.94 9.92
CA THR A 243 9.09 40.72 10.33
C THR A 243 8.54 39.48 9.64
N SER A 244 7.68 38.79 10.36
CA SER A 244 6.91 37.66 9.81
C SER A 244 5.43 37.83 10.14
N ASP A 245 4.60 37.46 9.20
CA ASP A 245 3.15 37.41 9.35
C ASP A 245 2.68 35.97 9.14
N THR A 246 1.73 35.51 9.97
CA THR A 246 1.25 34.12 9.95
C THR A 246 -0.24 34.10 9.80
N LEU A 247 -0.71 33.35 8.81
CA LEU A 247 -2.12 33.03 8.58
C LEU A 247 -2.31 31.52 8.84
N ALA A 248 -3.29 31.18 9.67
CA ALA A 248 -3.66 29.81 9.98
C ALA A 248 -5.08 29.50 9.51
N PHE A 249 -5.26 28.37 8.89
CA PHE A 249 -6.54 27.87 8.38
C PHE A 249 -6.73 26.42 8.82
N SER A 250 -7.96 26.02 9.11
CA SER A 250 -8.33 24.65 9.42
C SER A 250 -9.66 24.31 8.80
N ILE A 251 -9.79 23.09 8.27
CA ILE A 251 -11.06 22.50 7.82
C ILE A 251 -11.30 21.26 8.66
N ASN A 252 -12.36 21.24 9.43
CA ASN A 252 -12.70 20.10 10.26
C ASN A 252 -13.23 18.95 9.40
N ASN A 253 -12.87 17.70 9.77
CA ASN A 253 -13.35 16.49 9.12
C ASN A 253 -13.13 16.47 7.60
N ALA A 254 -11.95 16.91 7.15
CA ALA A 254 -11.63 17.16 5.76
C ALA A 254 -11.34 15.90 4.94
N TYR A 255 -11.09 14.75 5.57
CA TYR A 255 -10.68 13.54 4.90
C TYR A 255 -11.66 12.39 5.11
N GLU A 256 -11.83 11.61 4.05
CA GLU A 256 -12.70 10.45 4.03
C GLU A 256 -11.97 9.22 3.48
N LEU A 257 -12.33 8.05 3.99
CA LEU A 257 -11.93 6.76 3.42
C LEU A 257 -12.91 6.42 2.28
N PRO A 258 -12.42 6.04 1.09
CA PRO A 258 -13.31 5.64 0.00
C PRO A 258 -13.95 4.29 0.26
N THR A 259 -15.13 4.08 -0.31
CA THR A 259 -15.68 2.73 -0.45
C THR A 259 -14.79 1.92 -1.40
N MET A 260 -14.40 0.71 -0.97
CA MET A 260 -13.58 -0.19 -1.79
C MET A 260 -14.32 -1.49 -2.02
N ILE A 261 -14.26 -2.00 -3.25
CA ILE A 261 -14.88 -3.26 -3.66
C ILE A 261 -13.82 -4.07 -4.40
N GLY A 262 -13.66 -5.33 -4.00
CA GLY A 262 -12.74 -6.26 -4.64
C GLY A 262 -13.46 -7.52 -5.10
N ALA A 263 -13.09 -8.04 -6.26
CA ALA A 263 -13.53 -9.34 -6.78
C ALA A 263 -12.32 -10.10 -7.31
N GLY A 264 -12.19 -11.36 -6.94
CA GLY A 264 -11.08 -12.21 -7.35
C GLY A 264 -11.51 -13.62 -7.73
N LEU A 265 -10.73 -14.20 -8.59
CA LEU A 265 -10.90 -15.59 -9.05
C LEU A 265 -9.55 -16.30 -8.93
N MET A 266 -9.55 -17.47 -8.32
CA MET A 266 -8.36 -18.34 -8.22
C MET A 266 -8.70 -19.73 -8.74
N TRP A 267 -8.00 -20.17 -9.78
CA TRP A 267 -8.02 -21.54 -10.25
C TRP A 267 -6.81 -22.29 -9.72
N ASN A 268 -7.06 -23.44 -9.09
CA ASN A 268 -6.05 -24.33 -8.54
C ASN A 268 -6.14 -25.69 -9.24
N HIS A 269 -5.09 -26.09 -9.95
CA HIS A 269 -4.98 -27.37 -10.62
C HIS A 269 -4.00 -28.28 -9.89
N ASN A 270 -4.52 -29.36 -9.33
CA ASN A 270 -3.75 -30.42 -8.66
C ASN A 270 -2.83 -29.91 -7.53
N HIS A 271 -3.17 -28.79 -6.89
CA HIS A 271 -2.33 -28.05 -5.92
C HIS A 271 -0.94 -27.63 -6.47
N GLN A 272 -0.66 -27.85 -7.75
CA GLN A 272 0.60 -27.53 -8.40
C GLN A 272 0.57 -26.18 -9.11
N TRP A 273 -0.53 -25.90 -9.80
CA TRP A 273 -0.71 -24.68 -10.60
C TRP A 273 -1.81 -23.84 -10.00
N LYS A 274 -1.52 -22.60 -9.71
CA LYS A 274 -2.50 -21.63 -9.24
C LYS A 274 -2.45 -20.41 -10.14
N VAL A 275 -3.59 -20.04 -10.72
CA VAL A 275 -3.73 -18.84 -11.56
C VAL A 275 -4.83 -18.00 -10.96
N GLY A 276 -4.53 -16.75 -10.66
CA GLY A 276 -5.47 -15.84 -10.04
C GLY A 276 -5.60 -14.52 -10.78
N PHE A 277 -6.80 -13.99 -10.77
CA PHE A 277 -7.12 -12.67 -11.29
C PHE A 277 -7.92 -11.90 -10.24
N ASP A 278 -7.50 -10.68 -9.92
CA ASP A 278 -8.20 -9.79 -9.01
C ASP A 278 -8.50 -8.45 -9.67
N TYR A 279 -9.67 -7.91 -9.39
CA TYR A 279 -10.09 -6.55 -9.69
C TYR A 279 -10.47 -5.83 -8.41
N THR A 280 -9.95 -4.62 -8.21
CA THR A 280 -10.30 -3.76 -7.08
C THR A 280 -10.69 -2.38 -7.56
N LEU A 281 -11.84 -1.89 -7.10
CA LEU A 281 -12.34 -0.56 -7.34
C LEU A 281 -12.36 0.23 -6.03
N GLN A 282 -11.78 1.44 -6.04
CA GLN A 282 -11.79 2.39 -4.93
C GLN A 282 -12.48 3.67 -5.37
N LYS A 283 -13.56 4.03 -4.69
CA LYS A 283 -14.46 5.15 -5.01
C LYS A 283 -13.95 6.48 -4.43
N TRP A 284 -12.80 6.96 -4.94
CA TRP A 284 -12.25 8.25 -4.52
C TRP A 284 -12.92 9.45 -5.17
N GLY A 285 -13.47 9.31 -6.38
CA GLY A 285 -13.94 10.42 -7.22
C GLY A 285 -15.09 11.25 -6.64
N SER A 286 -15.81 10.71 -5.64
CA SER A 286 -16.89 11.42 -4.94
C SER A 286 -16.42 12.17 -3.70
N LEU A 287 -15.12 12.10 -3.35
CA LEU A 287 -14.57 12.69 -2.13
C LEU A 287 -13.98 14.07 -2.41
N GLY A 288 -14.18 15.00 -1.48
CA GLY A 288 -13.53 16.30 -1.49
C GLY A 288 -12.06 16.22 -1.05
N TYR A 289 -11.24 17.15 -1.55
CA TYR A 289 -9.85 17.30 -1.13
C TYR A 289 -9.57 18.75 -0.72
N PRO A 290 -8.89 19.00 0.42
CA PRO A 290 -8.53 20.33 0.85
C PRO A 290 -7.52 20.98 -0.09
N THR A 291 -7.84 22.15 -0.63
CA THR A 291 -6.98 22.90 -1.54
C THR A 291 -6.94 24.36 -1.21
N TYR A 292 -5.79 24.97 -1.46
CA TYR A 292 -5.59 26.41 -1.35
C TYR A 292 -5.72 27.09 -2.71
N ASP A 293 -6.59 28.09 -2.79
CA ASP A 293 -6.76 28.92 -3.99
C ASP A 293 -6.51 30.39 -3.64
N ALA A 294 -5.34 30.89 -4.05
CA ALA A 294 -4.95 32.26 -3.81
C ALA A 294 -5.72 33.29 -4.67
N LYS A 295 -6.47 32.86 -5.69
CA LYS A 295 -7.17 33.76 -6.62
C LYS A 295 -8.60 34.10 -6.20
N ASN A 296 -9.22 33.21 -5.42
CA ASN A 296 -10.57 33.43 -4.87
C ASN A 296 -10.45 33.65 -3.37
N ASN A 297 -11.25 34.54 -2.81
CA ASN A 297 -11.25 34.89 -1.37
C ASN A 297 -11.47 33.70 -0.41
N GLU A 298 -11.72 32.51 -0.94
CA GLU A 298 -11.77 31.26 -0.20
C GLU A 298 -10.40 30.56 -0.23
N ALA A 299 -9.53 30.99 0.65
CA ALA A 299 -8.13 30.58 0.66
C ALA A 299 -7.93 29.06 0.90
N TRP A 300 -8.76 28.44 1.74
CA TRP A 300 -8.64 27.03 2.11
C TRP A 300 -10.02 26.38 2.17
N ALA A 301 -10.33 25.46 1.25
CA ALA A 301 -11.62 24.82 1.14
C ALA A 301 -11.54 23.39 0.58
N LEU A 302 -12.53 22.56 0.90
CA LEU A 302 -12.74 21.27 0.23
C LEU A 302 -13.23 21.50 -1.20
N ARG A 303 -12.63 20.80 -2.15
CA ARG A 303 -12.99 20.86 -3.56
C ARG A 303 -13.14 19.48 -4.13
N ASP A 304 -14.16 19.31 -4.95
CA ASP A 304 -14.45 18.10 -5.72
C ASP A 304 -13.61 18.04 -6.99
N GLY A 305 -13.55 16.86 -7.60
CA GLY A 305 -12.91 16.62 -8.90
C GLY A 305 -11.37 16.58 -8.88
N ILE A 306 -10.75 16.60 -7.71
CA ILE A 306 -9.30 16.37 -7.53
C ILE A 306 -9.02 14.88 -7.39
N TYR A 307 -9.84 14.17 -6.66
CA TYR A 307 -9.82 12.72 -6.65
C TYR A 307 -10.53 12.10 -7.86
N MET A 308 -10.19 10.88 -8.18
CA MET A 308 -10.80 10.07 -9.22
C MET A 308 -10.84 8.59 -8.81
N ASP A 309 -11.82 7.85 -9.29
CA ASP A 309 -11.97 6.43 -8.97
C ASP A 309 -10.77 5.64 -9.46
N ARG A 310 -10.20 4.80 -8.57
CA ARG A 310 -9.05 3.95 -8.87
C ARG A 310 -9.50 2.53 -9.14
N SER A 311 -9.11 2.01 -10.31
CA SER A 311 -9.25 0.62 -10.68
C SER A 311 -7.89 -0.07 -10.70
N LYS A 312 -7.77 -1.23 -10.06
CA LYS A 312 -6.55 -2.04 -10.08
C LYS A 312 -6.88 -3.46 -10.54
N PHE A 313 -6.12 -3.96 -11.49
CA PHE A 313 -6.19 -5.30 -12.06
C PHE A 313 -4.90 -6.03 -11.74
N ASN A 314 -4.98 -7.23 -11.20
CA ASN A 314 -3.84 -8.08 -10.92
C ASN A 314 -4.07 -9.44 -11.57
N LEU A 315 -3.05 -9.97 -12.25
CA LEU A 315 -3.00 -11.34 -12.76
C LEU A 315 -1.75 -12.01 -12.20
N GLY A 316 -1.92 -13.14 -11.55
CA GLY A 316 -0.85 -13.86 -10.88
C GLY A 316 -0.86 -15.33 -11.15
N PHE A 317 0.33 -15.91 -11.07
CA PHE A 317 0.60 -17.31 -11.34
C PHE A 317 1.54 -17.87 -10.29
N GLN A 318 1.26 -19.09 -9.80
CA GLN A 318 2.14 -19.86 -8.95
C GLN A 318 2.25 -21.29 -9.45
N TYR A 319 3.47 -21.84 -9.40
CA TYR A 319 3.76 -23.22 -9.67
C TYR A 319 4.59 -23.84 -8.56
N CYS A 320 4.17 -25.02 -8.07
CA CYS A 320 4.96 -25.85 -7.16
C CYS A 320 4.72 -27.32 -7.54
N TYR A 321 5.79 -28.05 -7.85
CA TYR A 321 5.64 -29.43 -8.29
C TYR A 321 5.16 -30.37 -7.16
N ALA A 322 5.69 -30.19 -5.96
CA ALA A 322 5.33 -31.02 -4.81
C ALA A 322 5.58 -30.33 -3.49
N GLU A 323 4.59 -30.22 -2.65
CA GLU A 323 4.69 -29.64 -1.31
C GLU A 323 5.20 -30.65 -0.26
N ASN A 324 5.36 -31.92 -0.63
CA ASN A 324 5.80 -32.95 0.31
C ASN A 324 7.32 -32.92 0.55
N GLY A 325 7.73 -33.18 1.78
CA GLY A 325 9.14 -33.12 2.21
C GLY A 325 10.08 -34.16 1.56
N ARG A 326 9.53 -35.13 0.80
CA ARG A 326 10.32 -36.18 0.13
C ARG A 326 10.81 -35.78 -1.26
N ALA A 327 10.27 -34.73 -1.86
CA ALA A 327 10.70 -34.23 -3.17
C ALA A 327 12.05 -33.48 -3.07
N SER A 328 12.79 -33.42 -4.18
CA SER A 328 14.02 -32.63 -4.25
C SER A 328 13.75 -31.14 -4.00
N PHE A 329 14.75 -30.40 -3.57
CA PHE A 329 14.63 -28.99 -3.18
C PHE A 329 13.90 -28.14 -4.24
N LEU A 330 14.36 -28.16 -5.49
CA LEU A 330 13.77 -27.37 -6.58
C LEU A 330 12.30 -27.71 -6.88
N LYS A 331 11.89 -28.95 -6.63
CA LYS A 331 10.49 -29.38 -6.81
C LYS A 331 9.54 -28.85 -5.73
N ARG A 332 10.08 -28.39 -4.60
CA ARG A 332 9.32 -27.84 -3.46
C ARG A 332 9.28 -26.32 -3.44
N VAL A 333 10.11 -25.68 -4.25
CA VAL A 333 10.09 -24.20 -4.40
C VAL A 333 8.81 -23.78 -5.11
N HIS A 334 8.15 -22.77 -4.57
CA HIS A 334 7.01 -22.09 -5.21
C HIS A 334 7.57 -21.03 -6.15
N TYR A 335 7.36 -21.21 -7.45
CA TYR A 335 7.70 -20.23 -8.49
C TYR A 335 6.48 -19.34 -8.73
N ARG A 336 6.67 -18.03 -8.68
CA ARG A 336 5.60 -17.06 -8.78
C ARG A 336 5.92 -16.00 -9.80
N ALA A 337 4.90 -15.55 -10.52
CA ALA A 337 4.98 -14.41 -11.42
C ALA A 337 3.65 -13.66 -11.45
N GLY A 338 3.67 -12.37 -11.75
CA GLY A 338 2.45 -11.59 -11.83
C GLY A 338 2.64 -10.27 -12.54
N VAL A 339 1.51 -9.73 -12.98
CA VAL A 339 1.42 -8.42 -13.62
C VAL A 339 0.26 -7.65 -13.02
N SER A 340 0.37 -6.33 -12.92
CA SER A 340 -0.75 -5.48 -12.53
C SER A 340 -0.80 -4.18 -13.31
N TYR A 341 -2.01 -3.63 -13.37
CA TYR A 341 -2.29 -2.31 -13.91
C TYR A 341 -3.21 -1.57 -12.95
N ALA A 342 -2.86 -0.32 -12.61
CA ALA A 342 -3.71 0.53 -11.78
C ALA A 342 -3.86 1.92 -12.39
N THR A 343 -5.09 2.46 -12.32
CA THR A 343 -5.37 3.86 -12.65
C THR A 343 -5.02 4.75 -11.45
N PRO A 344 -4.72 6.04 -11.66
CA PRO A 344 -4.49 6.98 -10.57
C PRO A 344 -5.77 7.21 -9.75
N TYR A 345 -5.62 7.71 -8.52
CA TYR A 345 -6.74 8.10 -7.68
C TYR A 345 -6.84 9.62 -7.46
N TYR A 346 -5.94 10.41 -8.05
CA TYR A 346 -5.90 11.87 -7.95
C TYR A 346 -5.47 12.48 -9.28
N LYS A 347 -5.79 13.77 -9.45
CA LYS A 347 -5.30 14.61 -10.54
C LYS A 347 -4.15 15.48 -10.09
N VAL A 348 -3.23 15.75 -11.01
CA VAL A 348 -2.10 16.64 -10.85
C VAL A 348 -2.31 17.85 -11.76
N ASN A 349 -2.52 19.05 -11.18
CA ASN A 349 -2.78 20.27 -11.94
C ASN A 349 -3.92 20.12 -12.98
N GLY A 350 -4.96 19.39 -12.63
CA GLY A 350 -6.14 19.16 -13.49
C GLY A 350 -5.96 18.05 -14.55
N VAL A 351 -4.79 17.43 -14.64
CA VAL A 351 -4.51 16.28 -15.51
C VAL A 351 -4.53 14.99 -14.67
N ASP A 352 -4.97 13.89 -15.27
CA ASP A 352 -4.94 12.59 -14.60
C ASP A 352 -3.53 12.25 -14.10
N GLY A 353 -3.43 11.80 -12.85
CA GLY A 353 -2.20 11.36 -12.24
C GLY A 353 -1.55 10.15 -12.93
N PRO A 354 -0.44 9.63 -12.43
CA PRO A 354 0.28 8.54 -13.08
C PRO A 354 -0.49 7.21 -13.01
N LYS A 355 -0.56 6.53 -14.16
CA LYS A 355 -0.95 5.12 -14.25
C LYS A 355 0.23 4.26 -13.86
N GLU A 356 -0.05 3.15 -13.18
CA GLU A 356 0.96 2.21 -12.73
C GLU A 356 0.84 0.90 -13.50
N ILE A 357 1.96 0.42 -14.02
CA ILE A 357 2.13 -0.93 -14.55
C ILE A 357 3.22 -1.59 -13.75
N SER A 358 2.96 -2.79 -13.25
CA SER A 358 4.00 -3.54 -12.58
C SER A 358 4.08 -4.99 -12.99
N VAL A 359 5.29 -5.55 -12.90
CA VAL A 359 5.60 -6.94 -13.17
C VAL A 359 6.40 -7.47 -11.99
N SER A 360 6.07 -8.65 -11.50
CA SER A 360 6.81 -9.31 -10.43
C SER A 360 7.15 -10.74 -10.78
N ALA A 361 8.24 -11.21 -10.20
CA ALA A 361 8.61 -12.62 -10.17
C ALA A 361 9.23 -12.95 -8.80
N GLY A 362 9.00 -14.16 -8.32
CA GLY A 362 9.47 -14.53 -7.00
C GLY A 362 9.49 -16.02 -6.72
N PHE A 363 10.10 -16.34 -5.58
CA PHE A 363 10.26 -17.70 -5.10
C PHE A 363 9.78 -17.79 -3.66
N GLY A 364 9.01 -18.84 -3.38
CA GLY A 364 8.70 -19.28 -2.02
C GLY A 364 9.56 -20.51 -1.69
N ILE A 365 10.57 -20.32 -0.85
CA ILE A 365 11.55 -21.36 -0.50
C ILE A 365 11.11 -21.98 0.83
N PRO A 366 10.71 -23.27 0.86
CA PRO A 366 10.35 -23.94 2.10
C PRO A 366 11.58 -24.11 3.00
N ILE A 367 11.46 -23.69 4.25
CA ILE A 367 12.46 -23.90 5.28
C ILE A 367 12.06 -25.15 6.04
N MET A 368 12.88 -26.19 5.90
CA MET A 368 12.65 -27.46 6.57
C MET A 368 13.37 -27.52 7.91
N ASN A 369 12.63 -27.73 8.97
CA ASN A 369 13.18 -28.31 10.19
C ASN A 369 12.74 -29.77 10.31
N GLY A 370 13.37 -30.56 11.16
CA GLY A 370 13.08 -31.99 11.29
C GLY A 370 11.63 -32.33 11.71
N TYR A 371 10.85 -31.33 12.10
CA TYR A 371 9.51 -31.47 12.65
C TYR A 371 8.42 -30.79 11.78
N ASN A 372 8.77 -29.78 11.00
CA ASN A 372 7.83 -28.95 10.29
C ASN A 372 8.42 -28.42 8.98
N ASN A 373 7.66 -28.52 7.88
CA ASN A 373 8.06 -28.07 6.55
C ASN A 373 7.19 -26.88 6.06
N ARG A 374 6.55 -26.17 6.96
CA ARG A 374 5.53 -25.17 6.62
C ARG A 374 6.07 -23.75 6.58
N SER A 375 7.21 -23.49 7.27
CA SER A 375 7.85 -22.18 7.23
C SER A 375 8.45 -21.92 5.86
N GLN A 376 8.34 -20.67 5.38
CA GLN A 376 8.72 -20.29 4.03
C GLN A 376 9.46 -18.95 3.99
N LEU A 377 10.55 -18.89 3.23
CA LEU A 377 11.18 -17.64 2.84
C LEU A 377 10.67 -17.23 1.46
N ASN A 378 10.03 -16.07 1.38
CA ASN A 378 9.50 -15.51 0.15
C ASN A 378 10.44 -14.40 -0.33
N ILE A 379 10.99 -14.53 -1.53
CA ILE A 379 11.83 -13.50 -2.16
C ILE A 379 11.21 -13.15 -3.49
N SER A 380 10.98 -11.87 -3.76
CA SER A 380 10.46 -11.43 -5.05
C SER A 380 11.08 -10.12 -5.51
N GLY A 381 11.29 -10.02 -6.82
CA GLY A 381 11.61 -8.79 -7.52
C GLY A 381 10.36 -8.22 -8.16
N GLN A 382 10.17 -6.91 -8.07
CA GLN A 382 9.06 -6.20 -8.67
C GLN A 382 9.57 -4.97 -9.41
N TRP A 383 9.18 -4.81 -10.65
CA TRP A 383 9.39 -3.62 -11.43
C TRP A 383 8.07 -2.86 -11.54
N VAL A 384 8.08 -1.56 -11.20
CA VAL A 384 6.91 -0.68 -11.25
C VAL A 384 7.24 0.53 -12.10
N LYS A 385 6.40 0.81 -13.08
CA LYS A 385 6.46 2.01 -13.89
C LYS A 385 5.23 2.86 -13.63
N SER A 386 5.46 4.07 -13.10
CA SER A 386 4.44 5.10 -12.92
C SER A 386 4.64 6.20 -13.94
N SER A 387 3.64 6.50 -14.75
CA SER A 387 3.75 7.51 -15.80
C SER A 387 2.43 8.17 -16.14
N ALA A 388 2.48 9.48 -16.40
CA ALA A 388 1.40 10.28 -16.97
C ALA A 388 1.96 11.22 -18.04
N LYS A 389 1.05 11.83 -18.82
CA LYS A 389 1.43 12.80 -19.86
C LYS A 389 1.97 14.06 -19.17
N ASP A 390 3.12 14.53 -19.65
CA ASP A 390 3.78 15.78 -19.22
C ASP A 390 4.11 15.85 -17.71
N LEU A 391 4.22 14.68 -17.06
CA LEU A 391 4.58 14.54 -15.66
C LEU A 391 5.84 13.67 -15.49
N ILE A 392 6.40 13.66 -14.28
CA ILE A 392 7.58 12.88 -13.92
C ILE A 392 7.31 11.39 -14.20
N LYS A 393 8.23 10.73 -14.88
CA LYS A 393 8.21 9.28 -15.08
C LYS A 393 9.03 8.62 -14.01
N GLU A 394 8.44 7.67 -13.31
CA GLU A 394 9.11 6.88 -12.28
C GLU A 394 9.24 5.42 -12.75
N ASN A 395 10.44 4.88 -12.62
CA ASN A 395 10.71 3.46 -12.80
C ASN A 395 11.36 2.94 -11.52
N SER A 396 10.64 2.11 -10.80
CA SER A 396 11.09 1.55 -9.53
C SER A 396 11.40 0.06 -9.69
N PHE A 397 12.52 -0.35 -9.13
CA PHE A 397 12.83 -1.76 -8.93
C PHE A 397 12.85 -2.04 -7.43
N ARG A 398 12.03 -3.00 -6.99
CA ARG A 398 11.85 -3.37 -5.59
C ARG A 398 12.23 -4.82 -5.39
N ILE A 399 12.99 -5.10 -4.35
CA ILE A 399 13.22 -6.45 -3.83
C ILE A 399 12.43 -6.58 -2.55
N ASN A 400 11.59 -7.60 -2.48
CA ASN A 400 10.80 -7.91 -1.29
C ASN A 400 11.30 -9.22 -0.69
N ILE A 401 11.47 -9.24 0.63
CA ILE A 401 11.84 -10.42 1.42
C ILE A 401 10.78 -10.58 2.49
N GLY A 402 10.06 -11.69 2.46
CA GLY A 402 9.06 -12.06 3.46
C GLY A 402 9.42 -13.39 4.12
N PHE A 403 9.26 -13.46 5.41
CA PHE A 403 9.49 -14.67 6.19
C PHE A 403 8.20 -15.11 6.86
N THR A 404 7.68 -16.26 6.42
CA THR A 404 6.52 -16.91 7.02
C THR A 404 7.02 -18.00 7.96
N PHE A 405 6.88 -17.77 9.24
CA PHE A 405 7.13 -18.73 10.29
C PHE A 405 5.81 -19.45 10.62
N ASN A 406 5.77 -20.76 10.49
CA ASN A 406 4.57 -21.55 10.72
C ASN A 406 4.91 -22.77 11.57
N GLU A 407 4.57 -22.71 12.85
CA GLU A 407 4.93 -23.73 13.83
C GLU A 407 3.71 -24.35 14.47
N ASP A 408 3.89 -25.58 14.92
CA ASP A 408 2.90 -26.30 15.72
C ASP A 408 2.78 -25.61 17.09
N TRP A 409 1.60 -25.08 17.39
CA TRP A 409 1.28 -24.50 18.69
C TRP A 409 0.14 -25.29 19.35
N PHE A 410 0.05 -25.25 20.68
CA PHE A 410 -0.96 -25.97 21.45
C PHE A 410 -0.83 -27.51 21.45
N LYS A 411 0.27 -28.10 21.01
CA LYS A 411 0.54 -29.51 21.23
C LYS A 411 0.96 -29.75 22.67
N LYS A 412 0.24 -30.65 23.38
CA LYS A 412 0.71 -31.14 24.68
C LYS A 412 2.03 -31.89 24.48
N TRP A 413 3.07 -31.43 25.13
CA TRP A 413 4.32 -32.19 25.20
C TRP A 413 4.03 -33.50 25.91
N LYS A 414 4.14 -34.64 25.20
CA LYS A 414 4.21 -35.94 25.86
C LYS A 414 5.67 -36.07 26.34
N MET A 415 5.89 -36.01 27.65
CA MET A 415 7.13 -36.54 28.24
C MET A 415 7.14 -38.04 27.92
N GLN A 416 8.14 -38.51 27.17
CA GLN A 416 8.49 -39.91 27.04
C GLN A 416 9.32 -40.31 28.23
#